data_ae33a76088acf11f4218eee05bd7ac99
#
_entry.id   ae33a76088acf11f4218eee05bd7ac99
#
_cell.length_a   1.000
_cell.length_b   1.000
_cell.length_c   1.000
_cell.angle_alpha   90.00
_cell.angle_beta   90.00
_cell.angle_gamma   90.00
#
_symmetry.space_group_name_H-M   'P 1'
#
loop_
_entity.id
_entity.type
_entity.pdbx_description
1 polymer ?
#
loop_
_entity_poly.entity_id
_entity_poly.type
_entity_poly.pdbx_seq_one_letter_code
_entity_poly.pdbx_strand_id
1 'polypeptide(L)'
;MEKWDLYTKYREKTGKEQIRGEKIPNGFYHLVVHVWIRNCKGEYLISQRSVSRPTFPLMWECVGGSVLMEESSIDGALREVKEEVGLDLQPEAGKLLFTKIRGTDVKYECKEFNDIMDVWLFEYDGDLNLEDATTDEVADCKWMTVSEIRKLYENKKLVQTLDYFFCVMEADEPDYSHIIGKMVDGTVDRPLGTAHPRHSEMIYPINYGYVNNVLAGDGAEQDVYIFGTNKPLKSFRGKVVAVWHRFDDVEDKWIVSLNGEDIAEEKILGDISFQEQFFYGKLYK
;
A
#
# COMPACT_ATOMS: atom_id res chain seq x y z
N MET A 1 11.18 -21.38 -13.82
CA MET A 1 10.20 -21.27 -12.72
C MET A 1 10.55 -20.01 -11.97
N GLU A 2 9.62 -19.10 -11.85
CA GLU A 2 9.86 -17.80 -11.22
C GLU A 2 10.15 -17.94 -9.74
N LYS A 3 11.07 -17.12 -9.27
CA LYS A 3 11.46 -17.03 -7.87
C LYS A 3 11.31 -15.61 -7.37
N TRP A 4 10.94 -15.49 -6.10
CA TRP A 4 10.80 -14.23 -5.42
C TRP A 4 11.72 -14.15 -4.22
N ASP A 5 12.20 -12.97 -3.91
CA ASP A 5 12.81 -12.70 -2.61
C ASP A 5 11.75 -12.69 -1.50
N LEU A 6 12.08 -13.25 -0.34
CA LEU A 6 11.25 -13.12 0.85
C LEU A 6 11.74 -11.96 1.74
N TYR A 7 10.80 -11.19 2.22
CA TYR A 7 11.01 -10.00 3.06
C TYR A 7 10.41 -10.17 4.44
N THR A 8 10.98 -9.46 5.42
CA THR A 8 10.31 -9.17 6.69
C THR A 8 9.23 -8.09 6.47
N LYS A 9 8.36 -7.87 7.47
CA LYS A 9 7.41 -6.75 7.45
C LYS A 9 8.09 -5.36 7.43
N TYR A 10 9.38 -5.29 7.72
CA TYR A 10 10.19 -4.07 7.63
C TYR A 10 10.88 -3.92 6.27
N ARG A 11 10.44 -4.66 5.25
CA ARG A 11 10.99 -4.66 3.89
C ARG A 11 12.47 -5.05 3.82
N GLU A 12 12.96 -5.80 4.79
CA GLU A 12 14.33 -6.33 4.80
C GLU A 12 14.36 -7.67 4.07
N LYS A 13 15.25 -7.81 3.08
CA LYS A 13 15.48 -9.11 2.41
C LYS A 13 15.99 -10.13 3.41
N THR A 14 15.37 -11.28 3.45
CA THR A 14 15.73 -12.37 4.41
C THR A 14 16.85 -13.27 3.88
N GLY A 15 17.25 -13.13 2.64
CA GLY A 15 18.13 -14.05 1.93
C GLY A 15 17.50 -15.39 1.58
N LYS A 16 16.20 -15.55 1.80
CA LYS A 16 15.42 -16.73 1.39
C LYS A 16 14.69 -16.43 0.10
N GLU A 17 14.57 -17.46 -0.72
CA GLU A 17 13.79 -17.44 -1.97
C GLU A 17 12.48 -18.19 -1.82
N GLN A 18 11.48 -17.83 -2.61
CA GLN A 18 10.19 -18.48 -2.73
C GLN A 18 9.93 -18.84 -4.19
N ILE A 19 9.45 -20.03 -4.42
CA ILE A 19 9.01 -20.46 -5.76
C ILE A 19 7.55 -20.04 -5.97
N ARG A 20 7.24 -19.46 -7.13
CA ARG A 20 5.87 -19.08 -7.48
C ARG A 20 4.92 -20.27 -7.40
N GLY A 21 3.81 -20.09 -6.68
CA GLY A 21 2.78 -21.12 -6.46
C GLY A 21 2.94 -21.91 -5.16
N GLU A 22 4.06 -21.81 -4.46
CA GLU A 22 4.20 -22.37 -3.13
C GLU A 22 3.67 -21.41 -2.06
N LYS A 23 3.22 -21.96 -0.93
CA LYS A 23 2.71 -21.15 0.18
C LYS A 23 3.86 -20.37 0.84
N ILE A 24 3.69 -19.05 0.94
CA ILE A 24 4.61 -18.19 1.67
C ILE A 24 4.51 -18.49 3.16
N PRO A 25 5.64 -18.72 3.86
CA PRO A 25 5.62 -18.96 5.30
C PRO A 25 5.11 -17.74 6.09
N ASN A 26 4.42 -17.98 7.19
CA ASN A 26 3.89 -16.92 8.03
C ASN A 26 5.00 -15.96 8.51
N GLY A 27 4.72 -14.68 8.49
CA GLY A 27 5.67 -13.62 8.88
C GLY A 27 6.69 -13.26 7.80
N PHE A 28 6.59 -13.87 6.61
CA PHE A 28 7.34 -13.48 5.43
C PHE A 28 6.41 -12.94 4.36
N TYR A 29 6.95 -12.08 3.53
CA TYR A 29 6.22 -11.36 2.49
C TYR A 29 7.02 -11.40 1.19
N HIS A 30 6.34 -11.31 0.04
CA HIS A 30 6.98 -11.01 -1.23
C HIS A 30 6.55 -9.63 -1.74
N LEU A 31 7.30 -9.03 -2.66
CA LEU A 31 6.89 -7.77 -3.27
C LEU A 31 5.93 -8.02 -4.42
N VAL A 32 4.88 -7.21 -4.49
CA VAL A 32 3.99 -7.10 -5.66
C VAL A 32 3.86 -5.65 -6.07
N VAL A 33 3.61 -5.42 -7.34
CA VAL A 33 3.39 -4.09 -7.88
C VAL A 33 2.03 -3.99 -8.55
N HIS A 34 1.36 -2.87 -8.35
CA HIS A 34 0.26 -2.38 -9.16
C HIS A 34 0.73 -1.13 -9.89
N VAL A 35 0.55 -1.09 -11.19
CA VAL A 35 1.05 0.01 -12.02
C VAL A 35 -0.11 0.66 -12.74
N TRP A 36 -0.39 1.89 -12.35
CA TRP A 36 -1.34 2.75 -13.04
C TRP A 36 -0.59 3.61 -14.04
N ILE A 37 -1.11 3.71 -15.25
CA ILE A 37 -0.56 4.55 -16.30
C ILE A 37 -1.66 5.53 -16.70
N ARG A 38 -1.35 6.84 -16.66
CA ARG A 38 -2.32 7.91 -16.92
C ARG A 38 -1.83 8.75 -18.10
N ASN A 39 -2.75 9.12 -18.99
CA ASN A 39 -2.46 10.04 -20.09
C ASN A 39 -2.81 11.50 -19.74
N CYS A 40 -2.42 12.45 -20.60
CA CYS A 40 -2.68 13.88 -20.42
C CYS A 40 -4.16 14.26 -20.43
N LYS A 41 -5.06 13.36 -20.85
CA LYS A 41 -6.52 13.55 -20.79
C LYS A 41 -7.10 13.10 -19.44
N GLY A 42 -6.26 12.55 -18.52
CA GLY A 42 -6.71 11.99 -17.25
C GLY A 42 -7.35 10.61 -17.37
N GLU A 43 -7.16 9.91 -18.49
CA GLU A 43 -7.60 8.53 -18.67
C GLU A 43 -6.51 7.57 -18.19
N TYR A 44 -6.91 6.42 -17.65
CA TYR A 44 -6.03 5.38 -17.15
C TYR A 44 -6.00 4.18 -18.10
N LEU A 45 -4.82 3.60 -18.30
CA LEU A 45 -4.66 2.36 -19.04
C LEU A 45 -5.18 1.19 -18.19
N ILE A 46 -6.16 0.47 -18.73
CA ILE A 46 -6.76 -0.70 -18.13
C ILE A 46 -6.54 -1.89 -19.07
N SER A 47 -6.03 -2.99 -18.53
CA SER A 47 -5.81 -4.25 -19.23
C SER A 47 -6.89 -5.26 -18.90
N GLN A 48 -7.27 -6.09 -19.86
CA GLN A 48 -8.17 -7.21 -19.64
C GLN A 48 -7.37 -8.51 -19.56
N ARG A 49 -7.53 -9.23 -18.47
CA ARG A 49 -6.89 -10.54 -18.26
C ARG A 49 -7.33 -11.52 -19.34
N SER A 50 -6.38 -12.30 -19.86
CA SER A 50 -6.73 -13.33 -20.83
C SER A 50 -7.57 -14.45 -20.21
N VAL A 51 -8.26 -15.21 -21.06
CA VAL A 51 -9.10 -16.35 -20.61
C VAL A 51 -8.28 -17.46 -19.97
N SER A 52 -6.98 -17.53 -20.27
CA SER A 52 -6.04 -18.54 -19.75
C SER A 52 -5.58 -18.26 -18.31
N ARG A 53 -5.83 -17.07 -17.79
CA ARG A 53 -5.39 -16.69 -16.43
C ARG A 53 -6.13 -17.50 -15.37
N PRO A 54 -5.41 -18.08 -14.38
CA PRO A 54 -6.02 -18.95 -13.37
C PRO A 54 -6.92 -18.20 -12.38
N THR A 55 -6.72 -16.90 -12.24
CA THR A 55 -7.51 -16.03 -11.35
C THR A 55 -8.12 -14.90 -12.14
N PHE A 56 -9.38 -14.58 -11.88
CA PHE A 56 -10.12 -13.46 -12.49
C PHE A 56 -10.04 -13.40 -14.03
N PRO A 57 -10.24 -14.52 -14.78
CA PRO A 57 -10.18 -14.48 -16.24
C PRO A 57 -11.21 -13.49 -16.81
N LEU A 58 -10.82 -12.77 -17.88
CA LEU A 58 -11.63 -11.76 -18.57
C LEU A 58 -12.04 -10.53 -17.74
N MET A 59 -11.57 -10.42 -16.49
CA MET A 59 -11.75 -9.20 -15.71
C MET A 59 -10.72 -8.13 -16.11
N TRP A 60 -11.08 -6.89 -15.87
CA TRP A 60 -10.21 -5.74 -16.09
C TRP A 60 -9.40 -5.41 -14.85
N GLU A 61 -8.17 -4.96 -15.04
CA GLU A 61 -7.25 -4.58 -13.95
C GLU A 61 -6.23 -3.53 -14.42
N CYS A 62 -5.50 -2.94 -13.49
CA CYS A 62 -4.25 -2.24 -13.82
C CYS A 62 -3.16 -3.27 -14.15
N VAL A 63 -2.08 -2.84 -14.79
CA VAL A 63 -0.89 -3.67 -14.96
C VAL A 63 -0.32 -4.04 -13.59
N GLY A 64 0.18 -5.27 -13.43
CA GLY A 64 0.83 -5.62 -12.18
C GLY A 64 1.14 -7.10 -12.00
N GLY A 65 2.06 -7.35 -11.09
CA GLY A 65 2.50 -8.72 -10.80
C GLY A 65 3.49 -8.80 -9.66
N SER A 66 4.18 -9.93 -9.56
CA SER A 66 5.16 -10.18 -8.52
C SER A 66 6.53 -9.69 -8.94
N VAL A 67 7.23 -9.01 -8.04
CA VAL A 67 8.63 -8.62 -8.23
C VAL A 67 9.49 -9.88 -8.13
N LEU A 68 10.34 -10.11 -9.12
CA LEU A 68 11.20 -11.28 -9.18
C LEU A 68 12.41 -11.12 -8.23
N MET A 69 13.07 -12.24 -7.98
CA MET A 69 14.28 -12.28 -7.18
C MET A 69 15.31 -11.33 -7.76
N GLU A 70 15.96 -10.54 -6.89
CA GLU A 70 16.98 -9.52 -7.19
C GLU A 70 16.46 -8.24 -7.87
N GLU A 71 15.21 -8.20 -8.32
CA GLU A 71 14.60 -6.97 -8.81
C GLU A 71 14.29 -5.99 -7.66
N SER A 72 14.34 -4.70 -7.96
CA SER A 72 13.68 -3.68 -7.13
C SER A 72 12.20 -3.56 -7.50
N SER A 73 11.42 -2.88 -6.66
CA SER A 73 9.99 -2.66 -6.95
C SER A 73 9.75 -1.93 -8.27
N ILE A 74 10.57 -0.91 -8.58
CA ILE A 74 10.45 -0.18 -9.85
C ILE A 74 10.86 -1.04 -11.05
N ASP A 75 11.90 -1.88 -10.92
CA ASP A 75 12.31 -2.79 -11.99
C ASP A 75 11.19 -3.80 -12.30
N GLY A 76 10.57 -4.37 -11.26
CA GLY A 76 9.40 -5.25 -11.41
C GLY A 76 8.22 -4.53 -12.08
N ALA A 77 7.93 -3.28 -11.69
CA ALA A 77 6.88 -2.48 -12.32
C ALA A 77 7.12 -2.26 -13.81
N LEU A 78 8.34 -1.89 -14.19
CA LEU A 78 8.72 -1.65 -15.60
C LEU A 78 8.67 -2.95 -16.42
N ARG A 79 9.14 -4.06 -15.84
CA ARG A 79 9.08 -5.38 -16.50
C ARG A 79 7.64 -5.80 -16.75
N GLU A 80 6.75 -5.74 -15.75
CA GLU A 80 5.35 -6.11 -15.91
C GLU A 80 4.65 -5.23 -16.97
N VAL A 81 4.94 -3.92 -17.00
CA VAL A 81 4.40 -3.04 -18.04
C VAL A 81 4.88 -3.45 -19.43
N LYS A 82 6.16 -3.80 -19.58
CA LYS A 82 6.70 -4.28 -20.85
C LYS A 82 6.09 -5.62 -21.26
N GLU A 83 5.97 -6.55 -20.32
CA GLU A 83 5.48 -7.90 -20.57
C GLU A 83 3.99 -7.92 -20.92
N GLU A 84 3.16 -7.18 -20.19
CA GLU A 84 1.71 -7.23 -20.31
C GLU A 84 1.14 -6.30 -21.38
N VAL A 85 1.71 -5.09 -21.56
CA VAL A 85 1.15 -4.07 -22.46
C VAL A 85 2.16 -3.49 -23.46
N GLY A 86 3.40 -3.97 -23.47
CA GLY A 86 4.41 -3.66 -24.49
C GLY A 86 5.05 -2.27 -24.36
N LEU A 87 4.79 -1.52 -23.30
CA LEU A 87 5.31 -0.16 -23.14
C LEU A 87 6.71 -0.14 -22.52
N ASP A 88 7.57 0.76 -23.01
CA ASP A 88 8.89 1.05 -22.46
C ASP A 88 8.81 2.36 -21.65
N LEU A 89 8.63 2.26 -20.35
CA LEU A 89 8.60 3.40 -19.45
C LEU A 89 9.98 3.64 -18.81
N GLN A 90 10.23 4.88 -18.39
CA GLN A 90 11.47 5.25 -17.71
C GLN A 90 11.26 5.26 -16.20
N PRO A 91 12.20 4.74 -15.39
CA PRO A 91 12.04 4.66 -13.94
C PRO A 91 11.83 6.03 -13.29
N GLU A 92 12.44 7.09 -13.83
CA GLU A 92 12.31 8.46 -13.32
C GLU A 92 10.91 9.06 -13.51
N ALA A 93 10.10 8.48 -14.41
CA ALA A 93 8.72 8.89 -14.62
C ALA A 93 7.75 8.24 -13.63
N GLY A 94 8.21 7.23 -12.88
CA GLY A 94 7.41 6.52 -11.89
C GLY A 94 7.28 7.29 -10.57
N LYS A 95 6.05 7.48 -10.10
CA LYS A 95 5.74 7.98 -8.76
C LYS A 95 5.18 6.84 -7.92
N LEU A 96 5.87 6.46 -6.84
CA LEU A 96 5.31 5.56 -5.83
C LEU A 96 4.20 6.31 -5.08
N LEU A 97 2.97 5.85 -5.21
CA LEU A 97 1.82 6.47 -4.56
C LEU A 97 1.72 6.09 -3.09
N PHE A 98 1.76 4.79 -2.82
CA PHE A 98 1.77 4.25 -1.46
C PHE A 98 2.27 2.80 -1.47
N THR A 99 2.64 2.31 -0.28
CA THR A 99 2.96 0.91 0.00
C THR A 99 1.96 0.35 1.00
N LYS A 100 1.44 -0.85 0.76
CA LYS A 100 0.57 -1.57 1.70
C LYS A 100 1.16 -2.93 2.04
N ILE A 101 1.33 -3.20 3.34
CA ILE A 101 1.70 -4.53 3.84
C ILE A 101 0.42 -5.30 4.08
N ARG A 102 0.25 -6.45 3.41
CA ARG A 102 -0.93 -7.31 3.57
C ARG A 102 -0.50 -8.66 4.14
N GLY A 103 -0.93 -8.94 5.36
CA GLY A 103 -0.72 -10.24 6.00
C GLY A 103 -1.86 -11.22 5.72
N THR A 104 -1.79 -12.41 6.30
CA THR A 104 -2.83 -13.45 6.18
C THR A 104 -4.19 -13.04 6.75
N ASP A 105 -4.24 -12.01 7.57
CA ASP A 105 -5.48 -11.47 8.15
C ASP A 105 -6.28 -10.66 7.13
N VAL A 106 -5.62 -10.13 6.10
CA VAL A 106 -6.26 -9.48 4.96
C VAL A 106 -6.74 -10.55 3.99
N LYS A 107 -8.03 -10.68 3.84
CA LYS A 107 -8.64 -11.67 2.94
C LYS A 107 -9.53 -10.98 1.93
N TYR A 108 -9.42 -11.43 0.70
CA TYR A 108 -10.34 -11.08 -0.36
C TYR A 108 -10.90 -12.36 -0.95
N GLU A 109 -12.20 -12.62 -0.75
CA GLU A 109 -12.86 -13.90 -1.05
C GLU A 109 -12.12 -15.06 -0.36
N CYS A 110 -11.53 -15.97 -1.14
CA CYS A 110 -10.75 -17.11 -0.64
C CYS A 110 -9.24 -16.91 -0.70
N LYS A 111 -8.75 -15.70 -1.08
CA LYS A 111 -7.33 -15.43 -1.25
C LYS A 111 -6.75 -14.87 0.04
N GLU A 112 -5.72 -15.54 0.54
CA GLU A 112 -4.85 -15.03 1.59
C GLU A 112 -3.69 -14.26 0.96
N PHE A 113 -3.32 -13.14 1.58
CA PHE A 113 -2.15 -12.36 1.17
C PHE A 113 -0.98 -12.63 2.11
N ASN A 114 0.20 -12.40 1.65
CA ASN A 114 1.46 -12.26 2.39
C ASN A 114 2.39 -11.47 1.48
N ASP A 115 2.05 -10.22 1.25
CA ASP A 115 2.79 -9.38 0.32
C ASP A 115 2.99 -7.96 0.84
N ILE A 116 3.98 -7.30 0.27
CA ILE A 116 4.18 -5.87 0.35
C ILE A 116 3.82 -5.34 -1.04
N MET A 117 2.71 -4.65 -1.14
CA MET A 117 2.19 -4.12 -2.39
C MET A 117 2.62 -2.67 -2.56
N ASP A 118 3.37 -2.40 -3.62
CA ASP A 118 3.70 -1.05 -4.05
C ASP A 118 2.79 -0.63 -5.20
N VAL A 119 2.19 0.54 -5.08
CA VAL A 119 1.33 1.12 -6.12
C VAL A 119 2.05 2.28 -6.79
N TRP A 120 2.34 2.09 -8.08
CA TRP A 120 3.05 3.06 -8.91
C TRP A 120 2.10 3.79 -9.85
N LEU A 121 2.39 5.05 -10.13
CA LEU A 121 1.75 5.86 -11.17
C LEU A 121 2.80 6.34 -12.16
N PHE A 122 2.53 6.16 -13.44
CA PHE A 122 3.30 6.71 -14.56
C PHE A 122 2.42 7.59 -15.42
N GLU A 123 3.02 8.64 -16.01
CA GLU A 123 2.40 9.44 -17.04
C GLU A 123 2.89 8.95 -18.41
N TYR A 124 1.97 8.74 -19.36
CA TYR A 124 2.31 8.26 -20.70
C TYR A 124 1.27 8.70 -21.75
N ASP A 125 1.75 9.33 -22.81
CA ASP A 125 0.90 9.86 -23.90
C ASP A 125 1.15 9.19 -25.26
N GLY A 126 1.90 8.10 -25.29
CA GLY A 126 2.18 7.38 -26.53
C GLY A 126 1.06 6.46 -26.99
N ASP A 127 1.25 5.86 -28.14
CA ASP A 127 0.33 4.88 -28.71
C ASP A 127 0.40 3.56 -27.94
N LEU A 128 -0.73 2.85 -27.92
CA LEU A 128 -0.83 1.49 -27.37
C LEU A 128 -0.76 0.47 -28.49
N ASN A 129 0.15 -0.48 -28.39
CA ASN A 129 0.23 -1.59 -29.31
C ASN A 129 0.50 -2.88 -28.53
N LEU A 130 -0.53 -3.71 -28.32
CA LEU A 130 -0.40 -5.01 -27.65
C LEU A 130 0.49 -6.00 -28.40
N GLU A 131 0.76 -5.78 -29.68
CA GLU A 131 1.70 -6.64 -30.42
C GLU A 131 3.14 -6.53 -29.89
N ASP A 132 3.46 -5.46 -29.14
CA ASP A 132 4.74 -5.25 -28.47
C ASP A 132 4.82 -5.95 -27.09
N ALA A 133 3.70 -6.48 -26.59
CA ALA A 133 3.68 -7.28 -25.37
C ALA A 133 4.44 -8.60 -25.57
N THR A 134 5.12 -9.07 -24.52
CA THR A 134 5.95 -10.28 -24.61
C THR A 134 5.26 -11.50 -24.01
N THR A 135 4.07 -11.33 -23.41
CA THR A 135 3.24 -12.41 -22.85
C THR A 135 1.84 -12.38 -23.45
N ASP A 136 1.09 -13.46 -23.29
CA ASP A 136 -0.32 -13.61 -23.68
C ASP A 136 -1.28 -13.46 -22.47
N GLU A 137 -0.81 -12.83 -21.40
CA GLU A 137 -1.55 -12.65 -20.16
C GLU A 137 -2.68 -11.63 -20.29
N VAL A 138 -2.58 -10.69 -21.22
CA VAL A 138 -3.54 -9.63 -21.50
C VAL A 138 -4.24 -9.89 -22.83
N ALA A 139 -5.58 -9.87 -22.82
CA ALA A 139 -6.42 -10.08 -24.01
C ALA A 139 -6.77 -8.75 -24.71
N ASP A 140 -6.86 -7.65 -24.00
CA ASP A 140 -7.18 -6.31 -24.51
C ASP A 140 -6.63 -5.24 -23.55
N CYS A 141 -6.30 -4.07 -24.06
CA CYS A 141 -5.99 -2.92 -23.22
C CYS A 141 -6.54 -1.64 -23.84
N LYS A 142 -6.93 -0.68 -23.00
CA LYS A 142 -7.46 0.59 -23.48
C LYS A 142 -7.41 1.69 -22.43
N TRP A 143 -7.43 2.91 -22.91
CA TRP A 143 -7.61 4.10 -22.09
C TRP A 143 -9.06 4.19 -21.61
N MET A 144 -9.26 4.42 -20.33
CA MET A 144 -10.58 4.59 -19.70
C MET A 144 -10.57 5.76 -18.75
N THR A 145 -11.67 6.51 -18.79
CA THR A 145 -11.97 7.52 -17.76
C THR A 145 -12.27 6.87 -16.41
N VAL A 146 -12.12 7.62 -15.32
CA VAL A 146 -12.51 7.17 -13.97
C VAL A 146 -13.96 6.69 -13.92
N SER A 147 -14.86 7.37 -14.64
CA SER A 147 -16.29 6.98 -14.72
C SER A 147 -16.50 5.61 -15.39
N GLU A 148 -15.71 5.29 -16.41
CA GLU A 148 -15.78 3.97 -17.07
C GLU A 148 -15.21 2.86 -16.19
N ILE A 149 -14.10 3.13 -15.50
CA ILE A 149 -13.50 2.20 -14.51
C ILE A 149 -14.50 1.94 -13.36
N ARG A 150 -15.19 2.99 -12.88
CA ARG A 150 -16.23 2.86 -11.85
C ARG A 150 -17.37 1.95 -12.30
N LYS A 151 -17.82 2.08 -13.55
CA LYS A 151 -18.84 1.18 -14.14
C LYS A 151 -18.36 -0.27 -14.21
N LEU A 152 -17.09 -0.50 -14.53
CA LEU A 152 -16.51 -1.85 -14.49
C LEU A 152 -16.54 -2.43 -13.09
N TYR A 153 -16.17 -1.63 -12.08
CA TYR A 153 -16.18 -2.04 -10.68
C TYR A 153 -17.59 -2.40 -10.19
N GLU A 154 -18.56 -1.51 -10.40
CA GLU A 154 -19.97 -1.69 -10.03
C GLU A 154 -20.58 -2.93 -10.70
N ASN A 155 -20.20 -3.22 -11.95
CA ASN A 155 -20.64 -4.40 -12.69
C ASN A 155 -19.80 -5.65 -12.40
N LYS A 156 -18.89 -5.63 -11.40
CA LYS A 156 -17.98 -6.73 -11.03
C LYS A 156 -17.12 -7.25 -12.19
N LYS A 157 -16.76 -6.34 -13.09
CA LYS A 157 -15.87 -6.60 -14.22
C LYS A 157 -14.45 -6.08 -14.00
N LEU A 158 -14.23 -5.24 -13.02
CA LEU A 158 -12.90 -4.86 -12.52
C LEU A 158 -12.50 -5.82 -11.41
N VAL A 159 -11.23 -6.22 -11.34
CA VAL A 159 -10.69 -6.99 -10.22
C VAL A 159 -10.94 -6.21 -8.93
N GLN A 160 -11.66 -6.82 -8.00
CA GLN A 160 -12.25 -6.11 -6.85
C GLN A 160 -11.20 -5.63 -5.84
N THR A 161 -10.00 -6.18 -5.85
CA THR A 161 -8.86 -5.72 -5.01
C THR A 161 -8.29 -4.36 -5.43
N LEU A 162 -8.84 -3.76 -6.48
CA LEU A 162 -8.48 -2.43 -6.98
C LEU A 162 -9.45 -1.33 -6.49
N ASP A 163 -10.27 -1.61 -5.50
CA ASP A 163 -11.23 -0.68 -4.91
C ASP A 163 -10.58 0.60 -4.36
N TYR A 164 -9.31 0.51 -3.94
CA TYR A 164 -8.52 1.67 -3.51
C TYR A 164 -8.37 2.75 -4.60
N PHE A 165 -8.52 2.39 -5.88
CA PHE A 165 -8.41 3.34 -6.99
C PHE A 165 -9.27 4.58 -6.76
N PHE A 166 -10.50 4.39 -6.29
CA PHE A 166 -11.46 5.48 -6.16
C PHE A 166 -11.22 6.41 -4.97
N CYS A 167 -10.51 5.96 -3.94
CA CYS A 167 -10.15 6.81 -2.81
C CYS A 167 -8.74 7.39 -2.94
N VAL A 168 -7.83 6.72 -3.67
CA VAL A 168 -6.43 7.17 -3.79
C VAL A 168 -6.22 8.07 -5.01
N MET A 169 -6.74 7.66 -6.19
CA MET A 169 -6.44 8.40 -7.44
C MET A 169 -7.23 9.71 -7.59
N GLU A 170 -8.35 9.84 -6.88
CA GLU A 170 -9.17 11.06 -6.88
C GLU A 170 -8.90 11.95 -5.65
N ALA A 171 -8.04 11.51 -4.70
CA ALA A 171 -7.74 12.27 -3.50
C ALA A 171 -6.82 13.46 -3.80
N ASP A 172 -7.11 14.58 -3.16
CA ASP A 172 -6.17 15.69 -3.07
C ASP A 172 -4.99 15.29 -2.17
N GLU A 173 -3.79 15.76 -2.50
CA GLU A 173 -2.61 15.54 -1.64
C GLU A 173 -2.73 16.43 -0.39
N PRO A 174 -2.83 15.85 0.81
CA PRO A 174 -2.97 16.64 2.03
C PRO A 174 -1.65 17.35 2.40
N ASP A 175 -1.76 18.52 3.01
CA ASP A 175 -0.62 19.28 3.55
C ASP A 175 -0.54 19.15 5.08
N TYR A 176 0.48 18.44 5.55
CA TYR A 176 0.78 18.26 6.97
C TYR A 176 1.97 19.11 7.47
N SER A 177 2.47 20.04 6.67
CA SER A 177 3.58 20.94 7.05
C SER A 177 3.31 21.71 8.34
N HIS A 178 2.03 21.97 8.61
CA HIS A 178 1.57 22.66 9.80
C HIS A 178 1.49 21.76 11.05
N ILE A 179 1.67 20.44 10.92
CA ILE A 179 1.60 19.44 12.01
C ILE A 179 2.98 18.84 12.26
N ILE A 180 3.65 18.38 11.19
CA ILE A 180 4.97 17.75 11.28
C ILE A 180 5.97 18.72 11.89
N GLY A 181 6.73 18.25 12.88
CA GLY A 181 7.69 19.06 13.63
C GLY A 181 7.16 19.61 14.95
N LYS A 182 5.84 19.62 15.19
CA LYS A 182 5.28 20.10 16.46
C LYS A 182 5.58 19.16 17.62
N MET A 183 5.81 19.74 18.79
CA MET A 183 5.83 19.04 20.07
C MET A 183 4.41 18.89 20.58
N VAL A 184 4.02 17.69 20.94
CA VAL A 184 2.71 17.33 21.46
C VAL A 184 2.84 16.51 22.74
N ASP A 185 1.82 16.55 23.58
CA ASP A 185 1.67 15.66 24.73
C ASP A 185 0.29 15.02 24.72
N GLY A 186 0.21 13.85 25.31
CA GLY A 186 -1.03 13.09 25.29
C GLY A 186 -1.06 11.92 26.23
N THR A 187 -2.16 11.20 26.15
CA THR A 187 -2.47 10.02 26.95
C THR A 187 -2.24 8.76 26.13
N VAL A 188 -1.69 7.74 26.76
CA VAL A 188 -1.57 6.39 26.18
C VAL A 188 -2.73 5.56 26.73
N ASP A 189 -3.70 5.24 25.88
CA ASP A 189 -4.85 4.40 26.26
C ASP A 189 -4.69 2.94 25.86
N ARG A 190 -3.74 2.66 24.92
CA ARG A 190 -3.36 1.31 24.50
C ARG A 190 -1.85 1.14 24.60
N PRO A 191 -1.35 0.81 25.79
CA PRO A 191 0.08 0.59 26.01
C PRO A 191 0.62 -0.58 25.18
N LEU A 192 1.90 -0.50 24.80
CA LEU A 192 2.62 -1.60 24.15
C LEU A 192 2.38 -2.91 24.89
N GLY A 193 2.06 -3.96 24.12
CA GLY A 193 1.77 -5.31 24.64
C GLY A 193 0.31 -5.54 25.03
N THR A 194 -0.57 -4.54 24.98
CA THR A 194 -2.00 -4.72 25.28
C THR A 194 -2.79 -5.19 24.05
N ALA A 195 -3.88 -5.90 24.29
CA ALA A 195 -4.79 -6.35 23.22
C ALA A 195 -5.74 -5.22 22.79
N HIS A 196 -6.12 -5.24 21.53
CA HIS A 196 -7.14 -4.34 21.01
C HIS A 196 -8.51 -4.60 21.71
N PRO A 197 -9.26 -3.56 22.10
CA PRO A 197 -10.49 -3.73 22.88
C PRO A 197 -11.60 -4.58 22.22
N ARG A 198 -11.65 -4.60 20.89
CA ARG A 198 -12.64 -5.34 20.09
C ARG A 198 -12.06 -6.56 19.37
N HIS A 199 -10.73 -6.67 19.29
CA HIS A 199 -9.98 -7.68 18.54
C HIS A 199 -8.85 -8.20 19.43
N SER A 200 -9.17 -9.12 20.36
CA SER A 200 -8.23 -9.60 21.38
C SER A 200 -7.00 -10.31 20.83
N GLU A 201 -7.07 -10.78 19.59
CA GLU A 201 -5.97 -11.36 18.84
C GLU A 201 -4.96 -10.31 18.33
N MET A 202 -5.38 -9.06 18.22
CA MET A 202 -4.55 -7.94 17.80
C MET A 202 -3.84 -7.32 19.00
N ILE A 203 -2.54 -7.52 19.10
CA ILE A 203 -1.69 -6.97 20.16
C ILE A 203 -0.96 -5.74 19.63
N TYR A 204 -0.99 -4.65 20.38
CA TYR A 204 -0.26 -3.42 20.04
C TYR A 204 1.25 -3.64 20.19
N PRO A 205 2.04 -3.67 19.10
CA PRO A 205 3.49 -3.83 19.17
C PRO A 205 4.20 -2.52 19.55
N ILE A 206 3.46 -1.43 19.67
CA ILE A 206 3.90 -0.07 19.93
C ILE A 206 2.87 0.63 20.82
N ASN A 207 3.28 1.63 21.59
CA ASN A 207 2.32 2.43 22.35
C ASN A 207 1.41 3.22 21.41
N TYR A 208 0.13 3.27 21.75
CA TYR A 208 -0.89 4.00 21.02
C TYR A 208 -1.72 4.82 22.00
N GLY A 209 -2.19 5.97 21.57
CA GLY A 209 -2.96 6.88 22.38
C GLY A 209 -3.44 8.07 21.58
N TYR A 210 -3.66 9.18 22.26
CA TYR A 210 -4.20 10.39 21.63
C TYR A 210 -3.53 11.66 22.18
N VAL A 211 -3.55 12.71 21.36
CA VAL A 211 -3.05 14.05 21.74
C VAL A 211 -4.13 14.77 22.52
N ASN A 212 -3.78 15.29 23.71
CA ASN A 212 -4.72 15.99 24.56
C ASN A 212 -5.22 17.29 23.89
N ASN A 213 -6.53 17.52 23.89
CA ASN A 213 -7.19 18.72 23.39
C ASN A 213 -6.95 19.02 21.89
N VAL A 214 -6.64 18.01 21.09
CA VAL A 214 -6.59 18.09 19.63
C VAL A 214 -7.62 17.16 19.06
N LEU A 215 -8.56 17.67 18.27
CA LEU A 215 -9.63 16.87 17.66
C LEU A 215 -9.20 16.38 16.26
N ALA A 216 -9.51 15.14 15.97
CA ALA A 216 -9.41 14.52 14.67
C ALA A 216 -10.67 14.82 13.81
N GLY A 217 -10.67 14.31 12.58
CA GLY A 217 -11.77 14.53 11.63
C GLY A 217 -13.12 13.94 12.04
N ASP A 218 -13.13 12.94 12.91
CA ASP A 218 -14.33 12.31 13.47
C ASP A 218 -14.89 13.02 14.72
N GLY A 219 -14.14 14.04 15.22
CA GLY A 219 -14.48 14.80 16.43
C GLY A 219 -14.01 14.16 17.74
N ALA A 220 -13.32 13.00 17.69
CA ALA A 220 -12.59 12.45 18.83
C ALA A 220 -11.20 13.13 18.97
N GLU A 221 -10.46 12.76 20.01
CA GLU A 221 -9.10 13.23 20.18
C GLU A 221 -8.17 12.56 19.14
N GLN A 222 -7.19 13.32 18.64
CA GLN A 222 -6.29 12.87 17.56
C GLN A 222 -5.43 11.69 17.97
N ASP A 223 -5.61 10.58 17.32
CA ASP A 223 -4.90 9.34 17.54
C ASP A 223 -3.42 9.38 17.12
N VAL A 224 -2.56 8.70 17.88
CA VAL A 224 -1.12 8.67 17.63
C VAL A 224 -0.50 7.30 17.87
N TYR A 225 0.50 6.97 17.06
CA TYR A 225 1.48 5.92 17.32
C TYR A 225 2.74 6.54 17.94
N ILE A 226 3.26 5.96 19.03
CA ILE A 226 4.33 6.55 19.83
C ILE A 226 5.58 5.68 19.75
N PHE A 227 6.62 6.24 19.15
CA PHE A 227 7.93 5.63 18.92
C PHE A 227 8.99 6.16 19.88
N GLY A 228 10.10 5.43 20.00
CA GLY A 228 11.26 5.82 20.83
C GLY A 228 11.36 5.09 22.17
N THR A 229 10.50 4.07 22.40
CA THR A 229 10.59 3.20 23.59
C THR A 229 10.03 1.81 23.29
N ASN A 230 10.55 0.82 24.01
CA ASN A 230 10.05 -0.56 24.03
C ASN A 230 9.34 -0.90 25.36
N LYS A 231 8.90 0.12 26.11
CA LYS A 231 8.20 -0.04 27.39
C LYS A 231 6.78 0.51 27.27
N PRO A 232 5.79 -0.08 27.96
CA PRO A 232 4.45 0.48 28.04
C PRO A 232 4.46 1.82 28.77
N LEU A 233 3.73 2.79 28.23
CA LEU A 233 3.60 4.13 28.78
C LEU A 233 2.16 4.39 29.29
N LYS A 234 1.99 5.46 30.07
CA LYS A 234 0.67 6.01 30.46
C LYS A 234 0.39 7.35 29.81
N SER A 235 1.43 8.09 29.51
CA SER A 235 1.38 9.40 28.84
C SER A 235 2.67 9.58 28.05
N PHE A 236 2.66 10.55 27.16
CA PHE A 236 3.82 10.86 26.34
C PHE A 236 3.98 12.36 26.13
N ARG A 237 5.20 12.77 25.81
CA ARG A 237 5.53 14.05 25.18
C ARG A 237 6.57 13.77 24.12
N GLY A 238 6.32 14.22 22.88
CA GLY A 238 7.20 13.92 21.76
C GLY A 238 6.93 14.82 20.57
N LYS A 239 7.72 14.66 19.55
CA LYS A 239 7.65 15.41 18.30
C LYS A 239 6.86 14.60 17.26
N VAL A 240 5.90 15.21 16.59
CA VAL A 240 5.26 14.63 15.41
C VAL A 240 6.30 14.59 14.29
N VAL A 241 6.66 13.39 13.83
CA VAL A 241 7.68 13.16 12.80
C VAL A 241 7.11 12.72 11.46
N ALA A 242 5.86 12.25 11.45
CA ALA A 242 5.12 11.89 10.25
C ALA A 242 3.61 11.85 10.55
N VAL A 243 2.81 11.77 9.48
CA VAL A 243 1.37 11.51 9.54
C VAL A 243 1.06 10.34 8.61
N TRP A 244 0.36 9.34 9.13
CA TRP A 244 -0.26 8.29 8.34
C TRP A 244 -1.67 8.75 7.95
N HIS A 245 -1.83 9.12 6.68
CA HIS A 245 -3.11 9.51 6.10
C HIS A 245 -3.86 8.28 5.62
N ARG A 246 -5.10 8.10 6.01
CA ARG A 246 -6.00 7.06 5.51
C ARG A 246 -6.91 7.63 4.44
N PHE A 247 -6.84 7.08 3.23
CA PHE A 247 -7.68 7.52 2.10
C PHE A 247 -9.14 7.03 2.21
N ASP A 248 -9.40 5.99 2.97
CA ASP A 248 -10.68 5.33 3.15
C ASP A 248 -11.27 5.50 4.56
N ASP A 249 -10.73 6.44 5.33
CA ASP A 249 -11.20 6.81 6.66
C ASP A 249 -11.12 8.34 6.84
N VAL A 250 -11.82 8.86 7.82
CA VAL A 250 -11.79 10.29 8.20
C VAL A 250 -10.71 10.60 9.23
N GLU A 251 -10.05 9.57 9.75
CA GLU A 251 -9.03 9.68 10.79
C GLU A 251 -7.62 9.46 10.25
N ASP A 252 -6.79 10.48 10.38
CA ASP A 252 -5.34 10.35 10.25
C ASP A 252 -4.72 9.83 11.56
N LYS A 253 -3.56 9.18 11.47
CA LYS A 253 -2.79 8.77 12.64
C LYS A 253 -1.45 9.50 12.66
N TRP A 254 -1.18 10.25 13.74
CA TRP A 254 0.10 10.93 13.86
C TRP A 254 1.17 9.98 14.38
N ILE A 255 2.38 10.14 13.87
CA ILE A 255 3.57 9.38 14.29
C ILE A 255 4.40 10.28 15.17
N VAL A 256 4.49 9.92 16.45
CA VAL A 256 5.20 10.71 17.45
C VAL A 256 6.49 10.02 17.86
N SER A 257 7.62 10.71 17.80
CA SER A 257 8.91 10.29 18.32
C SER A 257 9.18 10.95 19.67
N LEU A 258 9.39 10.13 20.70
CA LEU A 258 9.73 10.63 22.06
C LEU A 258 11.08 11.36 22.09
N ASN A 259 12.03 10.92 21.27
CA ASN A 259 13.38 11.49 21.19
C ASN A 259 13.49 12.61 20.13
N GLY A 260 12.41 12.84 19.34
CA GLY A 260 12.41 13.79 18.24
C GLY A 260 13.23 13.35 17.02
N GLU A 261 13.70 12.11 17.00
CA GLU A 261 14.48 11.55 15.91
C GLU A 261 13.59 11.24 14.70
N ASP A 262 14.17 11.35 13.50
CA ASP A 262 13.56 10.81 12.29
C ASP A 262 13.56 9.29 12.34
N ILE A 263 12.48 8.67 11.87
CA ILE A 263 12.28 7.23 11.88
C ILE A 263 12.17 6.76 10.43
N ALA A 264 12.89 5.70 10.09
CA ALA A 264 12.82 5.11 8.75
C ALA A 264 11.37 4.72 8.40
N GLU A 265 10.97 4.97 7.17
CA GLU A 265 9.61 4.72 6.70
C GLU A 265 9.22 3.25 6.86
N GLU A 266 10.11 2.33 6.47
CA GLU A 266 9.88 0.88 6.56
C GLU A 266 9.64 0.42 8.01
N LYS A 267 10.31 1.09 8.96
CA LYS A 267 10.08 0.81 10.38
C LYS A 267 8.71 1.29 10.84
N ILE A 268 8.30 2.49 10.44
CA ILE A 268 6.97 3.01 10.77
C ILE A 268 5.92 2.07 10.17
N LEU A 269 5.97 1.84 8.86
CA LEU A 269 5.01 0.99 8.14
C LEU A 269 4.95 -0.43 8.75
N GLY A 270 6.10 -1.03 9.05
CA GLY A 270 6.16 -2.36 9.64
C GLY A 270 5.53 -2.42 11.04
N ASP A 271 5.75 -1.40 11.89
CA ASP A 271 5.22 -1.40 13.25
C ASP A 271 3.73 -1.09 13.32
N ILE A 272 3.19 -0.22 12.42
CA ILE A 272 1.76 0.10 12.40
C ILE A 272 0.94 -0.89 11.56
N SER A 273 1.58 -1.75 10.75
CA SER A 273 0.91 -2.68 9.82
C SER A 273 -0.10 -3.63 10.50
N PHE A 274 0.07 -3.92 11.79
CA PHE A 274 -0.87 -4.77 12.54
C PHE A 274 -2.31 -4.25 12.48
N GLN A 275 -2.48 -2.94 12.37
CA GLN A 275 -3.77 -2.26 12.23
C GLN A 275 -3.95 -1.64 10.84
N GLU A 276 -2.92 -0.98 10.31
CA GLU A 276 -3.04 -0.20 9.08
C GLU A 276 -3.11 -1.07 7.79
N GLN A 277 -2.83 -2.36 7.88
CA GLN A 277 -3.07 -3.30 6.78
C GLN A 277 -4.56 -3.37 6.33
N PHE A 278 -5.49 -2.94 7.17
CA PHE A 278 -6.92 -2.94 6.86
C PHE A 278 -7.40 -1.66 6.16
N PHE A 279 -6.53 -0.64 6.08
CA PHE A 279 -6.82 0.66 5.46
C PHE A 279 -5.93 0.91 4.25
N TYR A 280 -6.37 1.78 3.36
CA TYR A 280 -5.53 2.34 2.30
C TYR A 280 -4.98 3.68 2.78
N GLY A 281 -3.67 3.77 2.91
CA GLY A 281 -3.05 4.95 3.46
C GLY A 281 -1.64 5.20 2.93
N LYS A 282 -1.13 6.39 3.22
CA LYS A 282 0.20 6.86 2.84
C LYS A 282 0.85 7.59 4.00
N LEU A 283 2.15 7.39 4.16
CA LEU A 283 2.95 8.11 5.14
C LEU A 283 3.44 9.43 4.53
N TYR A 284 3.22 10.52 5.26
CA TYR A 284 3.72 11.85 4.95
C TYR A 284 4.75 12.26 6.00
N LYS A 285 5.93 12.76 5.54
CA LYS A 285 7.07 13.18 6.38
C LYS A 285 7.47 14.62 6.10
#